data_332689b803ff19e3399bbd1fce5a5584
#
_entry.id   332689b803ff19e3399bbd1fce5a5584
#
_cell.length_a   1.000
_cell.length_b   1.000
_cell.length_c   1.000
_cell.angle_alpha   90.00
_cell.angle_beta   90.00
_cell.angle_gamma   90.00
#
_symmetry.space_group_name_H-M   'P 1'
#
loop_
_entity.id
_entity.type
_entity.pdbx_description
1 polymer ?
#
loop_
_entity_poly.entity_id
_entity_poly.type
_entity_poly.pdbx_seq_one_letter_code
_entity_poly.pdbx_strand_id
1 'polypeptide(L)'
;MDYDTRSATFSRNKVSLATVEGRVEPSFVLPADSPTPYERYVLSEGYEFCESTLRYDSVTDEFYLHLSTRRYESGGNDVEVSADTEHQTVLGIDLGVNSLAVASTGTFWQGDKYDHWCREFEKRRGEMQQRGTQAAHNALLRLGKREEAWRTQYIHTVATELVSEAVEHDCNVIVFEDLTDIRERLPQAKWHHIWAFRRLFEYVSYKAPERGVSVEQVAPNHTSQRCSRMDCGFTHEDNRHGEHFECQKCGYEVNADYNGAKNIGLRYARKRTHRLRSSPTSGSGDAEVDLRITGGTLNGESHRPIAGD
;
A
#
# COMPACT_ATOMS: atom_id res chain seq x y z
N MET A 1 0.13 26.78 -2.87
CA MET A 1 -1.00 27.74 -2.77
C MET A 1 -2.27 26.92 -2.95
N ASP A 2 -3.16 26.98 -2.00
CA ASP A 2 -4.37 26.16 -2.00
C ASP A 2 -5.54 26.96 -2.55
N TYR A 3 -6.35 26.32 -3.39
CA TYR A 3 -7.50 26.89 -4.06
C TYR A 3 -8.75 26.11 -3.67
N ASP A 4 -9.71 26.81 -3.09
CA ASP A 4 -11.06 26.31 -2.77
C ASP A 4 -12.08 26.66 -3.87
N THR A 5 -13.34 26.33 -3.68
CA THR A 5 -14.42 26.62 -4.60
C THR A 5 -14.72 28.12 -4.78
N ARG A 6 -14.17 28.99 -3.93
CA ARG A 6 -14.32 30.46 -4.02
C ARG A 6 -13.20 31.08 -4.85
N SER A 7 -11.98 30.55 -4.69
CA SER A 7 -10.77 31.05 -5.34
C SER A 7 -10.50 30.39 -6.69
N ALA A 8 -11.06 29.20 -6.96
CA ALA A 8 -10.95 28.52 -8.22
C ALA A 8 -12.31 28.06 -8.76
N THR A 9 -12.44 28.04 -10.08
CA THR A 9 -13.54 27.39 -10.79
C THR A 9 -12.95 26.29 -11.65
N PHE A 10 -13.28 25.04 -11.33
CA PHE A 10 -12.80 23.86 -12.03
C PHE A 10 -13.82 23.43 -13.10
N SER A 11 -13.33 23.23 -14.29
CA SER A 11 -14.08 22.62 -15.40
C SER A 11 -13.29 21.44 -15.92
N ARG A 12 -13.91 20.57 -16.70
CA ARG A 12 -13.28 19.33 -17.17
C ARG A 12 -12.08 19.54 -18.08
N ASN A 13 -11.99 20.67 -18.75
CA ASN A 13 -10.94 21.00 -19.72
C ASN A 13 -10.14 22.25 -19.37
N LYS A 14 -10.55 23.02 -18.36
CA LYS A 14 -9.87 24.25 -17.93
C LYS A 14 -10.11 24.54 -16.46
N VAL A 15 -9.27 25.39 -15.92
CA VAL A 15 -9.43 25.95 -14.58
C VAL A 15 -9.35 27.48 -14.66
N SER A 16 -10.17 28.17 -13.85
CA SER A 16 -10.05 29.62 -13.66
C SER A 16 -9.61 29.86 -12.22
N LEU A 17 -8.41 30.43 -12.05
CA LEU A 17 -7.76 30.66 -10.77
C LEU A 17 -7.75 32.15 -10.43
N ALA A 18 -8.15 32.50 -9.21
CA ALA A 18 -8.00 33.86 -8.68
C ALA A 18 -6.55 34.16 -8.37
N THR A 19 -6.03 35.29 -8.84
CA THR A 19 -4.68 35.79 -8.53
C THR A 19 -4.78 37.21 -8.01
N VAL A 20 -3.68 37.78 -7.54
CA VAL A 20 -3.63 39.19 -7.09
C VAL A 20 -3.92 40.20 -8.19
N GLU A 21 -3.70 39.85 -9.44
CA GLU A 21 -3.93 40.71 -10.60
C GLU A 21 -5.27 40.39 -11.35
N GLY A 22 -6.10 39.51 -10.78
CA GLY A 22 -7.35 39.06 -11.36
C GLY A 22 -7.43 37.57 -11.54
N ARG A 23 -8.31 37.09 -12.43
CA ARG A 23 -8.44 35.65 -12.72
C ARG A 23 -7.65 35.26 -13.96
N VAL A 24 -6.97 34.14 -13.88
CA VAL A 24 -6.28 33.54 -15.04
C VAL A 24 -6.93 32.20 -15.41
N GLU A 25 -6.96 31.88 -16.67
CA GLU A 25 -7.55 30.64 -17.21
C GLU A 25 -6.49 29.83 -17.97
N PRO A 26 -5.60 29.14 -17.27
CA PRO A 26 -4.64 28.27 -17.93
C PRO A 26 -5.33 27.04 -18.55
N SER A 27 -4.76 26.56 -19.66
CA SER A 27 -5.13 25.28 -20.26
C SER A 27 -4.32 24.15 -19.60
N PHE A 28 -4.93 22.98 -19.45
CA PHE A 28 -4.22 21.81 -18.99
C PHE A 28 -3.30 21.27 -20.10
N VAL A 29 -2.08 20.93 -19.72
CA VAL A 29 -1.19 20.10 -20.53
C VAL A 29 -1.31 18.68 -20.00
N LEU A 30 -1.94 17.82 -20.78
CA LEU A 30 -2.23 16.43 -20.39
C LEU A 30 -1.34 15.48 -21.17
N PRO A 31 -0.96 14.31 -20.60
CA PRO A 31 -0.26 13.27 -21.33
C PRO A 31 -1.04 12.85 -22.58
N ALA A 32 -0.35 12.68 -23.71
CA ALA A 32 -0.97 12.35 -24.99
C ALA A 32 -1.49 10.91 -25.08
N ASP A 33 -0.99 10.02 -24.22
CA ASP A 33 -1.24 8.58 -24.32
C ASP A 33 -2.03 8.05 -23.11
N SER A 34 -3.20 7.44 -23.41
CA SER A 34 -3.93 6.45 -22.63
C SER A 34 -4.88 6.91 -21.52
N PRO A 35 -5.78 6.03 -21.05
CA PRO A 35 -6.69 6.32 -19.94
C PRO A 35 -5.90 6.67 -18.70
N THR A 36 -5.67 7.95 -18.51
CA THR A 36 -4.98 8.50 -17.35
C THR A 36 -5.96 8.59 -16.18
N PRO A 37 -5.49 8.68 -14.94
CA PRO A 37 -6.34 9.03 -13.80
C PRO A 37 -7.22 10.26 -14.07
N TYR A 38 -6.78 11.16 -14.96
CA TYR A 38 -7.51 12.34 -15.38
C TYR A 38 -8.86 12.00 -16.02
N GLU A 39 -8.91 11.03 -16.96
CA GLU A 39 -10.18 10.63 -17.58
C GLU A 39 -11.16 10.10 -16.56
N ARG A 40 -10.68 9.29 -15.62
CA ARG A 40 -11.50 8.71 -14.58
C ARG A 40 -12.00 9.73 -13.55
N TYR A 41 -11.12 10.60 -13.07
CA TYR A 41 -11.41 11.47 -11.93
C TYR A 41 -11.80 12.89 -12.29
N VAL A 42 -11.44 13.37 -13.48
CA VAL A 42 -11.69 14.74 -13.91
C VAL A 42 -12.75 14.81 -14.99
N LEU A 43 -12.71 13.91 -15.98
CA LEU A 43 -13.69 13.91 -17.08
C LEU A 43 -14.99 13.18 -16.73
N SER A 44 -14.98 12.28 -15.75
CA SER A 44 -16.16 11.54 -15.30
C SER A 44 -17.15 12.43 -14.52
N GLU A 45 -18.45 12.26 -14.79
CA GLU A 45 -19.52 13.00 -14.09
C GLU A 45 -19.72 12.58 -12.64
N GLY A 46 -19.15 11.45 -12.24
CA GLY A 46 -19.27 10.90 -10.89
C GLY A 46 -18.38 11.56 -9.84
N TYR A 47 -17.57 12.57 -10.21
CA TYR A 47 -16.62 13.22 -9.29
C TYR A 47 -16.83 14.73 -9.25
N GLU A 48 -16.75 15.30 -8.05
CA GLU A 48 -16.75 16.74 -7.81
C GLU A 48 -15.35 17.23 -7.46
N PHE A 49 -15.04 18.46 -7.89
CA PHE A 49 -13.78 19.10 -7.55
C PHE A 49 -13.79 19.59 -6.10
N CYS A 50 -12.70 19.33 -5.38
CA CYS A 50 -12.44 19.79 -4.02
C CYS A 50 -11.31 20.83 -4.01
N GLU A 51 -10.94 21.27 -2.80
CA GLU A 51 -9.78 22.11 -2.58
C GLU A 51 -8.54 21.49 -3.24
N SER A 52 -7.88 22.28 -4.08
CA SER A 52 -6.79 21.83 -4.95
C SER A 52 -5.57 22.72 -4.76
N THR A 53 -4.38 22.20 -4.96
CA THR A 53 -3.13 22.91 -4.66
C THR A 53 -2.35 23.23 -5.92
N LEU A 54 -2.03 24.51 -6.15
CA LEU A 54 -1.10 24.94 -7.18
C LEU A 54 0.33 24.94 -6.65
N ARG A 55 1.22 24.21 -7.29
CA ARG A 55 2.65 24.14 -6.97
C ARG A 55 3.48 24.67 -8.14
N TYR A 56 4.46 25.51 -7.83
CA TYR A 56 5.49 25.90 -8.78
C TYR A 56 6.72 25.02 -8.60
N ASP A 57 7.21 24.47 -9.69
CA ASP A 57 8.45 23.71 -9.76
C ASP A 57 9.57 24.60 -10.34
N SER A 58 10.45 25.07 -9.47
CA SER A 58 11.59 25.92 -9.84
C SER A 58 12.68 25.23 -10.66
N VAL A 59 12.62 23.91 -10.81
CA VAL A 59 13.60 23.13 -11.60
C VAL A 59 13.17 23.00 -13.05
N THR A 60 11.87 22.78 -13.27
CA THR A 60 11.28 22.71 -14.63
C THR A 60 10.74 24.06 -15.10
N ASP A 61 10.64 25.05 -14.21
CA ASP A 61 10.00 26.36 -14.44
C ASP A 61 8.52 26.21 -14.87
N GLU A 62 7.82 25.28 -14.21
CA GLU A 62 6.45 24.92 -14.55
C GLU A 62 5.53 24.98 -13.32
N PHE A 63 4.25 25.20 -13.56
CA PHE A 63 3.20 25.12 -12.55
C PHE A 63 2.46 23.81 -12.68
N TYR A 64 2.27 23.13 -11.55
CA TYR A 64 1.50 21.91 -11.42
C TYR A 64 0.28 22.14 -10.56
N LEU A 65 -0.90 21.84 -11.10
CA LEU A 65 -2.14 21.86 -10.33
C LEU A 65 -2.49 20.45 -9.86
N HIS A 66 -2.40 20.24 -8.56
CA HIS A 66 -2.85 19.01 -7.91
C HIS A 66 -4.34 19.09 -7.69
N LEU A 67 -5.11 18.49 -8.60
CA LEU A 67 -6.57 18.44 -8.49
C LEU A 67 -6.99 17.38 -7.47
N SER A 68 -7.79 17.79 -6.48
CA SER A 68 -8.48 16.90 -5.57
C SER A 68 -9.93 16.73 -6.03
N THR A 69 -10.36 15.49 -6.13
CA THR A 69 -11.74 15.14 -6.50
C THR A 69 -12.36 14.24 -5.45
N ARG A 70 -13.67 14.36 -5.26
CA ARG A 70 -14.46 13.52 -4.37
C ARG A 70 -15.59 12.88 -5.16
N ARG A 71 -15.81 11.60 -4.95
CA ARG A 71 -16.98 10.92 -5.44
C ARG A 71 -18.08 11.00 -4.38
N TYR A 72 -19.25 11.50 -4.78
CA TYR A 72 -20.48 11.27 -4.02
C TYR A 72 -21.15 10.02 -4.56
N GLU A 73 -21.34 9.04 -3.75
CA GLU A 73 -22.27 7.97 -4.07
C GLU A 73 -23.69 8.54 -4.03
N SER A 74 -24.32 8.55 -5.20
CA SER A 74 -25.72 9.01 -5.33
C SER A 74 -26.63 7.99 -4.64
N GLY A 75 -27.10 8.32 -3.48
CA GLY A 75 -27.98 7.47 -2.69
C GLY A 75 -27.32 7.15 -1.35
N GLY A 76 -27.74 7.86 -0.33
CA GLY A 76 -27.31 7.82 1.05
C GLY A 76 -27.23 6.43 1.69
N ASN A 77 -26.24 5.72 1.25
CA ASN A 77 -25.51 4.76 2.03
C ASN A 77 -24.08 5.23 1.87
N ASP A 78 -23.47 5.76 2.95
CA ASP A 78 -22.12 5.44 3.18
C ASP A 78 -22.03 3.97 2.75
N VAL A 79 -21.16 3.63 1.78
CA VAL A 79 -20.61 2.32 1.82
C VAL A 79 -19.77 2.36 3.08
N GLU A 80 -20.42 2.26 4.21
CA GLU A 80 -19.93 1.40 5.23
C GLU A 80 -19.64 0.14 4.44
N VAL A 81 -18.37 -0.06 4.09
CA VAL A 81 -17.85 -1.40 3.83
C VAL A 81 -18.33 -2.11 5.05
N SER A 82 -19.47 -2.79 4.90
CA SER A 82 -20.29 -3.14 6.04
C SER A 82 -19.43 -4.02 6.88
N ALA A 83 -18.90 -3.43 7.96
CA ALA A 83 -18.14 -4.14 8.98
C ALA A 83 -18.93 -5.34 9.51
N ASP A 84 -20.18 -5.47 9.11
CA ASP A 84 -21.19 -6.44 9.45
C ASP A 84 -21.55 -7.44 8.34
N THR A 85 -20.73 -7.62 7.29
CA THR A 85 -20.90 -8.80 6.46
C THR A 85 -20.67 -10.04 7.33
N GLU A 86 -21.66 -10.91 7.40
CA GLU A 86 -21.59 -12.18 8.16
C GLU A 86 -20.39 -13.03 7.75
N HIS A 87 -19.94 -12.90 6.50
CA HIS A 87 -18.77 -13.59 5.95
C HIS A 87 -17.70 -12.60 5.48
N GLN A 88 -16.46 -12.76 5.98
CA GLN A 88 -15.30 -11.98 5.54
C GLN A 88 -14.20 -12.90 5.03
N THR A 89 -13.65 -12.53 3.86
CA THR A 89 -12.47 -13.16 3.28
C THR A 89 -11.28 -12.22 3.41
N VAL A 90 -10.24 -12.67 4.08
CA VAL A 90 -9.11 -11.85 4.50
C VAL A 90 -7.85 -12.16 3.72
N LEU A 91 -7.17 -11.14 3.23
CA LEU A 91 -5.81 -11.20 2.70
C LEU A 91 -4.84 -10.63 3.76
N GLY A 92 -3.99 -11.47 4.33
CA GLY A 92 -2.92 -11.02 5.24
C GLY A 92 -1.70 -10.59 4.45
N ILE A 93 -1.07 -9.48 4.83
CA ILE A 93 0.13 -8.92 4.20
C ILE A 93 1.22 -8.72 5.22
N ASP A 94 2.38 -9.35 4.98
CA ASP A 94 3.63 -9.12 5.73
C ASP A 94 4.54 -8.17 4.94
N LEU A 95 5.18 -7.21 5.63
CA LEU A 95 6.09 -6.23 5.05
C LEU A 95 7.51 -6.51 5.51
N GLY A 96 8.43 -6.61 4.58
CA GLY A 96 9.81 -6.98 4.86
C GLY A 96 10.84 -6.26 3.99
N VAL A 97 12.13 -6.41 4.37
CA VAL A 97 13.24 -5.78 3.64
C VAL A 97 13.56 -6.56 2.36
N ASN A 98 13.59 -7.89 2.41
CA ASN A 98 13.89 -8.74 1.26
C ASN A 98 12.71 -8.80 0.28
N SER A 99 11.52 -8.99 0.80
CA SER A 99 10.27 -8.83 0.06
C SER A 99 9.54 -7.61 0.61
N LEU A 100 9.24 -6.62 -0.25
CA LEU A 100 8.50 -5.42 0.16
C LEU A 100 7.14 -5.76 0.75
N ALA A 101 6.50 -6.76 0.18
CA ALA A 101 5.26 -7.33 0.69
C ALA A 101 5.16 -8.82 0.33
N VAL A 102 4.52 -9.59 1.20
CA VAL A 102 4.16 -11.00 0.96
C VAL A 102 2.70 -11.19 1.34
N ALA A 103 1.92 -11.77 0.45
CA ALA A 103 0.50 -12.05 0.69
C ALA A 103 0.28 -13.46 1.24
N SER A 104 -0.78 -13.65 2.01
CA SER A 104 -1.22 -14.97 2.50
C SER A 104 -1.66 -15.92 1.38
N THR A 105 -1.89 -15.43 0.18
CA THR A 105 -2.09 -16.20 -1.06
C THR A 105 -0.81 -16.82 -1.60
N GLY A 106 0.37 -16.35 -1.16
CA GLY A 106 1.68 -16.82 -1.63
C GLY A 106 2.33 -15.94 -2.69
N THR A 107 1.77 -14.77 -2.97
CA THR A 107 2.37 -13.78 -3.88
C THR A 107 3.42 -12.95 -3.16
N PHE A 108 4.58 -12.74 -3.82
CA PHE A 108 5.74 -12.03 -3.30
C PHE A 108 6.06 -10.82 -4.18
N TRP A 109 6.11 -9.64 -3.59
CA TRP A 109 6.66 -8.42 -4.20
C TRP A 109 8.09 -8.22 -3.73
N GLN A 110 9.05 -8.63 -4.56
CA GLN A 110 10.46 -8.64 -4.21
C GLN A 110 11.02 -7.23 -3.99
N GLY A 111 11.90 -7.08 -2.99
CA GLY A 111 12.55 -5.82 -2.63
C GLY A 111 13.81 -5.48 -3.45
N ASP A 112 14.39 -6.46 -4.15
CA ASP A 112 15.69 -6.34 -4.83
C ASP A 112 15.78 -5.17 -5.80
N LYS A 113 14.77 -4.99 -6.65
CA LYS A 113 14.70 -3.89 -7.62
C LYS A 113 14.61 -2.54 -6.92
N TYR A 114 13.83 -2.46 -5.85
CA TYR A 114 13.68 -1.24 -5.06
C TYR A 114 15.02 -0.86 -4.41
N ASP A 115 15.67 -1.82 -3.76
CA ASP A 115 16.95 -1.67 -3.10
C ASP A 115 18.08 -1.31 -4.07
N HIS A 116 18.11 -1.96 -5.25
CA HIS A 116 19.08 -1.67 -6.30
C HIS A 116 19.04 -0.20 -6.70
N TRP A 117 17.85 0.31 -7.03
CA TRP A 117 17.69 1.70 -7.46
C TRP A 117 17.94 2.71 -6.34
N CYS A 118 17.56 2.40 -5.10
CA CYS A 118 17.90 3.24 -3.96
C CYS A 118 19.43 3.39 -3.81
N ARG A 119 20.19 2.29 -3.93
CA ARG A 119 21.65 2.31 -3.89
C ARG A 119 22.27 3.09 -5.07
N GLU A 120 21.70 2.93 -6.27
CA GLU A 120 22.17 3.68 -7.44
C GLU A 120 21.96 5.19 -7.30
N PHE A 121 20.83 5.62 -6.75
CA PHE A 121 20.58 7.03 -6.47
C PHE A 121 21.52 7.56 -5.37
N GLU A 122 21.76 6.80 -4.31
CA GLU A 122 22.71 7.15 -3.24
C GLU A 122 24.13 7.33 -3.81
N LYS A 123 24.60 6.40 -4.64
CA LYS A 123 25.89 6.45 -5.30
C LYS A 123 26.04 7.70 -6.17
N ARG A 124 25.10 7.96 -7.07
CA ARG A 124 25.10 9.14 -7.95
C ARG A 124 25.07 10.44 -7.17
N ARG A 125 24.32 10.49 -6.06
CA ARG A 125 24.29 11.65 -5.16
C ARG A 125 25.66 11.90 -4.55
N GLY A 126 26.34 10.88 -4.04
CA GLY A 126 27.68 10.98 -3.48
C GLY A 126 28.71 11.49 -4.51
N GLU A 127 28.68 10.98 -5.74
CA GLU A 127 29.57 11.42 -6.82
C GLU A 127 29.36 12.90 -7.20
N MET A 128 28.11 13.38 -7.21
CA MET A 128 27.79 14.78 -7.51
C MET A 128 28.18 15.71 -6.37
N GLN A 129 27.98 15.30 -5.11
CA GLN A 129 28.34 16.10 -3.94
C GLN A 129 29.85 16.39 -3.86
N GLN A 130 30.70 15.44 -4.29
CA GLN A 130 32.15 15.60 -4.29
C GLN A 130 32.64 16.68 -5.26
N ARG A 131 31.86 17.08 -6.26
CA ARG A 131 32.28 18.04 -7.29
C ARG A 131 32.22 19.50 -6.83
N GLY A 132 31.39 19.85 -5.83
CA GLY A 132 31.33 21.17 -5.18
C GLY A 132 31.00 22.37 -6.09
N THR A 133 30.42 22.15 -7.28
CA THR A 133 30.10 23.22 -8.24
C THR A 133 28.59 23.55 -8.22
N GLN A 134 28.24 24.77 -8.66
CA GLN A 134 26.82 25.18 -8.81
C GLN A 134 26.07 24.25 -9.79
N ALA A 135 26.72 23.82 -10.85
CA ALA A 135 26.15 22.87 -11.80
C ALA A 135 25.84 21.52 -11.15
N ALA A 136 26.73 21.04 -10.28
CA ALA A 136 26.52 19.83 -9.49
C ALA A 136 25.34 19.99 -8.50
N HIS A 137 25.22 21.15 -7.87
CA HIS A 137 24.08 21.44 -7.00
C HIS A 137 22.75 21.35 -7.77
N ASN A 138 22.64 21.99 -8.92
CA ASN A 138 21.43 21.93 -9.75
C ASN A 138 21.14 20.51 -10.26
N ALA A 139 22.19 19.73 -10.53
CA ALA A 139 22.05 18.32 -10.91
C ALA A 139 21.52 17.46 -9.74
N LEU A 140 21.96 17.73 -8.50
CA LEU A 140 21.47 17.08 -7.29
C LEU A 140 19.98 17.32 -7.06
N LEU A 141 19.49 18.54 -7.26
CA LEU A 141 18.07 18.85 -7.16
C LEU A 141 17.22 18.05 -8.16
N ARG A 142 17.70 17.97 -9.42
CA ARG A 142 17.04 17.16 -10.46
C ARG A 142 17.08 15.67 -10.15
N LEU A 143 18.21 15.17 -9.63
CA LEU A 143 18.34 13.77 -9.23
C LEU A 143 17.35 13.44 -8.10
N GLY A 144 17.25 14.30 -7.08
CA GLY A 144 16.31 14.12 -5.96
C GLY A 144 14.85 14.00 -6.43
N LYS A 145 14.41 14.83 -7.38
CA LYS A 145 13.06 14.73 -7.97
C LYS A 145 12.84 13.44 -8.75
N ARG A 146 13.83 13.00 -9.53
CA ARG A 146 13.76 11.71 -10.25
C ARG A 146 13.66 10.53 -9.29
N GLU A 147 14.43 10.57 -8.22
CA GLU A 147 14.41 9.55 -7.18
C GLU A 147 13.04 9.48 -6.50
N GLU A 148 12.49 10.63 -6.09
CA GLU A 148 11.17 10.72 -5.46
C GLU A 148 10.07 10.22 -6.41
N ALA A 149 10.07 10.68 -7.66
CA ALA A 149 9.10 10.26 -8.68
C ALA A 149 9.19 8.74 -8.93
N TRP A 150 10.40 8.19 -9.05
CA TRP A 150 10.59 6.76 -9.29
C TRP A 150 10.10 5.92 -8.09
N ARG A 151 10.48 6.29 -6.84
CA ARG A 151 10.03 5.59 -5.64
C ARG A 151 8.51 5.62 -5.51
N THR A 152 7.94 6.80 -5.70
CA THR A 152 6.49 6.99 -5.64
C THR A 152 5.79 6.09 -6.64
N GLN A 153 6.21 6.10 -7.91
CA GLN A 153 5.64 5.27 -8.96
C GLN A 153 5.80 3.79 -8.67
N TYR A 154 6.96 3.36 -8.18
CA TYR A 154 7.20 1.96 -7.85
C TYR A 154 6.25 1.46 -6.76
N ILE A 155 6.11 2.20 -5.65
CA ILE A 155 5.21 1.83 -4.56
C ILE A 155 3.73 1.92 -4.99
N HIS A 156 3.37 2.86 -5.87
CA HIS A 156 2.03 2.89 -6.47
C HIS A 156 1.72 1.66 -7.30
N THR A 157 2.68 1.13 -8.04
CA THR A 157 2.53 -0.11 -8.82
C THR A 157 2.29 -1.29 -7.88
N VAL A 158 3.16 -1.48 -6.88
CA VAL A 158 3.00 -2.55 -5.88
C VAL A 158 1.65 -2.44 -5.15
N ALA A 159 1.23 -1.23 -4.75
CA ALA A 159 -0.07 -1.03 -4.11
C ALA A 159 -1.25 -1.41 -5.01
N THR A 160 -1.16 -1.12 -6.31
CA THR A 160 -2.21 -1.48 -7.27
C THR A 160 -2.27 -2.99 -7.48
N GLU A 161 -1.12 -3.64 -7.63
CA GLU A 161 -1.02 -5.09 -7.77
C GLU A 161 -1.55 -5.81 -6.52
N LEU A 162 -1.24 -5.30 -5.31
CA LEU A 162 -1.72 -5.87 -4.06
C LEU A 162 -3.24 -5.75 -3.92
N VAL A 163 -3.84 -4.63 -4.31
CA VAL A 163 -5.31 -4.49 -4.35
C VAL A 163 -5.92 -5.40 -5.40
N SER A 164 -5.27 -5.58 -6.56
CA SER A 164 -5.73 -6.52 -7.58
C SER A 164 -5.68 -7.96 -7.09
N GLU A 165 -4.62 -8.36 -6.37
CA GLU A 165 -4.49 -9.66 -5.72
C GLU A 165 -5.66 -9.94 -4.77
N ALA A 166 -6.05 -8.93 -3.95
CA ALA A 166 -7.20 -9.07 -3.07
C ALA A 166 -8.51 -9.31 -3.85
N VAL A 167 -8.73 -8.57 -4.93
CA VAL A 167 -9.92 -8.69 -5.78
C VAL A 167 -9.94 -10.03 -6.52
N GLU A 168 -8.80 -10.48 -7.08
CA GLU A 168 -8.68 -11.75 -7.80
C GLU A 168 -8.95 -12.97 -6.92
N HIS A 169 -8.67 -12.83 -5.62
CA HIS A 169 -8.93 -13.87 -4.62
C HIS A 169 -10.22 -13.67 -3.82
N ASP A 170 -11.14 -12.82 -4.28
CA ASP A 170 -12.42 -12.51 -3.62
C ASP A 170 -12.26 -12.07 -2.16
N CYS A 171 -11.16 -11.39 -1.83
CA CYS A 171 -10.93 -10.84 -0.51
C CYS A 171 -11.65 -9.51 -0.35
N ASN A 172 -12.38 -9.34 0.75
CA ASN A 172 -13.03 -8.08 1.09
C ASN A 172 -12.30 -7.31 2.20
N VAL A 173 -11.23 -7.89 2.77
CA VAL A 173 -10.37 -7.24 3.76
C VAL A 173 -8.90 -7.50 3.49
N ILE A 174 -8.08 -6.45 3.42
CA ILE A 174 -6.62 -6.52 3.43
C ILE A 174 -6.13 -6.16 4.83
N VAL A 175 -5.26 -6.98 5.41
CA VAL A 175 -4.75 -6.79 6.77
C VAL A 175 -3.24 -6.67 6.78
N PHE A 176 -2.74 -5.59 7.36
CA PHE A 176 -1.33 -5.35 7.61
C PHE A 176 -0.98 -5.49 9.10
N GLU A 177 0.30 -5.62 9.42
CA GLU A 177 0.78 -5.30 10.76
C GLU A 177 0.73 -3.79 11.01
N ASP A 178 0.49 -3.40 12.27
CA ASP A 178 0.65 -2.03 12.72
C ASP A 178 2.11 -1.58 12.55
N LEU A 179 2.29 -0.46 11.84
CA LEU A 179 3.59 0.13 11.53
C LEU A 179 4.10 1.08 12.63
N THR A 180 3.38 1.20 13.75
CA THR A 180 3.86 1.90 14.93
C THR A 180 5.12 1.20 15.44
N ASP A 181 6.14 1.96 15.79
CA ASP A 181 7.43 1.48 16.30
C ASP A 181 8.19 0.52 15.34
N ILE A 182 7.88 0.55 14.04
CA ILE A 182 8.51 -0.32 13.03
C ILE A 182 10.04 -0.16 13.00
N ARG A 183 10.57 1.03 13.32
CA ARG A 183 12.03 1.26 13.39
C ARG A 183 12.71 0.47 14.50
N GLU A 184 12.03 0.29 15.62
CA GLU A 184 12.54 -0.49 16.76
C GLU A 184 12.48 -1.98 16.46
N ARG A 185 11.44 -2.42 15.76
CA ARG A 185 11.23 -3.83 15.38
C ARG A 185 12.10 -4.30 14.23
N LEU A 186 12.46 -3.41 13.29
CA LEU A 186 13.30 -3.70 12.14
C LEU A 186 14.54 -2.79 12.11
N PRO A 187 15.48 -2.95 13.05
CA PRO A 187 16.66 -2.09 13.16
C PRO A 187 17.59 -2.19 11.94
N GLN A 188 17.54 -3.31 11.21
CA GLN A 188 18.27 -3.52 9.96
C GLN A 188 17.64 -2.78 8.75
N ALA A 189 16.38 -2.35 8.86
CA ALA A 189 15.71 -1.64 7.78
C ALA A 189 16.26 -0.23 7.62
N LYS A 190 16.68 0.11 6.41
CA LYS A 190 17.11 1.47 6.08
C LYS A 190 15.90 2.40 6.05
N TRP A 191 16.15 3.71 6.10
CA TRP A 191 15.09 4.73 6.08
C TRP A 191 14.14 4.61 4.88
N HIS A 192 14.65 4.21 3.70
CA HIS A 192 13.85 4.07 2.50
C HIS A 192 12.89 2.87 2.56
N HIS A 193 13.23 1.79 3.30
CA HIS A 193 12.28 0.70 3.57
C HIS A 193 11.13 1.17 4.46
N ILE A 194 11.43 1.87 5.57
CA ILE A 194 10.41 2.40 6.47
C ILE A 194 9.47 3.36 5.73
N TRP A 195 10.05 4.20 4.85
CA TRP A 195 9.27 5.07 4.00
C TRP A 195 8.37 4.28 3.04
N ALA A 196 8.91 3.25 2.38
CA ALA A 196 8.17 2.40 1.45
C ALA A 196 7.00 1.68 2.12
N PHE A 197 7.19 1.11 3.32
CA PHE A 197 6.14 0.41 4.06
C PHE A 197 4.98 1.34 4.41
N ARG A 198 5.27 2.54 4.92
CA ARG A 198 4.24 3.53 5.24
C ARG A 198 3.49 4.00 4.00
N ARG A 199 4.22 4.28 2.91
CA ARG A 199 3.60 4.68 1.65
C ARG A 199 2.77 3.57 1.01
N LEU A 200 3.24 2.33 1.09
CA LEU A 200 2.48 1.18 0.60
C LEU A 200 1.14 1.05 1.34
N PHE A 201 1.18 1.10 2.67
CA PHE A 201 -0.03 1.10 3.48
C PHE A 201 -0.97 2.27 3.13
N GLU A 202 -0.46 3.51 3.05
CA GLU A 202 -1.25 4.69 2.67
C GLU A 202 -1.89 4.50 1.29
N TYR A 203 -1.14 4.00 0.30
CA TYR A 203 -1.65 3.84 -1.06
C TYR A 203 -2.67 2.71 -1.18
N VAL A 204 -2.48 1.62 -0.49
CA VAL A 204 -3.49 0.55 -0.42
C VAL A 204 -4.75 1.06 0.29
N SER A 205 -4.60 1.82 1.38
CA SER A 205 -5.73 2.33 2.18
C SER A 205 -6.69 3.22 1.39
N TYR A 206 -6.22 3.98 0.40
CA TYR A 206 -7.16 4.76 -0.43
C TYR A 206 -7.58 4.06 -1.72
N LYS A 207 -6.79 3.09 -2.24
CA LYS A 207 -7.13 2.37 -3.48
C LYS A 207 -8.11 1.21 -3.24
N ALA A 208 -7.96 0.50 -2.14
CA ALA A 208 -8.75 -0.69 -1.85
C ALA A 208 -10.26 -0.39 -1.70
N PRO A 209 -10.70 0.68 -1.01
CA PRO A 209 -12.12 1.01 -0.91
C PRO A 209 -12.80 1.23 -2.25
N GLU A 210 -12.11 1.74 -3.27
CA GLU A 210 -12.65 1.88 -4.64
C GLU A 210 -13.00 0.55 -5.30
N ARG A 211 -12.45 -0.54 -4.78
CA ARG A 211 -12.69 -1.92 -5.22
C ARG A 211 -13.57 -2.70 -4.25
N GLY A 212 -14.16 -2.03 -3.25
CA GLY A 212 -15.00 -2.69 -2.22
C GLY A 212 -14.20 -3.48 -1.18
N VAL A 213 -12.90 -3.20 -1.04
CA VAL A 213 -12.01 -3.90 -0.10
C VAL A 213 -11.65 -2.97 1.05
N SER A 214 -11.86 -3.39 2.29
CA SER A 214 -11.44 -2.65 3.49
C SER A 214 -9.96 -2.91 3.83
N VAL A 215 -9.34 -1.99 4.55
CA VAL A 215 -7.94 -2.12 4.98
C VAL A 215 -7.88 -1.97 6.50
N GLU A 216 -7.25 -2.95 7.15
CA GLU A 216 -7.16 -3.06 8.60
C GLU A 216 -5.72 -3.29 9.05
N GLN A 217 -5.46 -3.03 10.33
CA GLN A 217 -4.19 -3.31 10.95
C GLN A 217 -4.34 -4.19 12.21
N VAL A 218 -3.35 -5.04 12.44
CA VAL A 218 -3.25 -5.88 13.63
C VAL A 218 -1.94 -5.65 14.37
N ALA A 219 -1.97 -5.86 15.68
CA ALA A 219 -0.76 -5.72 16.51
C ALA A 219 0.33 -6.74 16.09
N PRO A 220 1.62 -6.33 16.08
CA PRO A 220 2.73 -7.09 15.48
C PRO A 220 3.32 -8.22 16.37
N ASN A 221 2.62 -8.71 17.39
CA ASN A 221 3.18 -9.60 18.39
C ASN A 221 3.38 -11.03 17.83
N HIS A 222 4.63 -11.49 17.71
CA HIS A 222 5.02 -12.88 17.39
C HIS A 222 4.44 -13.47 16.08
N THR A 223 4.03 -12.66 15.13
CA THR A 223 3.47 -13.12 13.86
C THR A 223 4.49 -13.92 13.04
N SER A 224 5.76 -13.56 13.11
CA SER A 224 6.86 -14.24 12.41
C SER A 224 7.36 -15.54 13.09
N GLN A 225 7.08 -15.71 14.39
CA GLN A 225 7.57 -16.86 15.19
C GLN A 225 6.49 -17.92 15.44
N ARG A 226 5.23 -17.60 15.15
CA ARG A 226 4.09 -18.47 15.38
C ARG A 226 3.86 -19.37 14.16
N CYS A 227 3.60 -20.67 14.42
CA CYS A 227 3.14 -21.57 13.37
C CYS A 227 1.75 -21.17 12.86
N SER A 228 1.62 -20.97 11.54
CA SER A 228 0.37 -20.57 10.90
C SER A 228 -0.61 -21.73 10.67
N ARG A 229 -0.23 -22.97 10.97
CA ARG A 229 -1.18 -24.08 10.91
C ARG A 229 -2.27 -23.93 11.96
N MET A 230 -3.54 -24.11 11.55
CA MET A 230 -4.72 -23.94 12.40
C MET A 230 -4.73 -24.88 13.61
N ASP A 231 -4.25 -26.10 13.41
CA ASP A 231 -4.18 -27.18 14.39
C ASP A 231 -2.95 -27.11 15.31
N CYS A 232 -2.02 -26.18 15.06
CA CYS A 232 -0.77 -26.09 15.83
C CYS A 232 -0.65 -24.76 16.59
N GLY A 233 -0.41 -23.66 15.89
CA GLY A 233 -0.26 -22.32 16.47
C GLY A 233 0.87 -22.19 17.50
N PHE A 234 1.83 -23.11 17.54
CA PHE A 234 2.97 -23.09 18.46
C PHE A 234 3.89 -21.91 18.15
N THR A 235 4.32 -21.19 19.19
CA THR A 235 5.19 -20.02 19.07
C THR A 235 6.50 -20.27 19.77
N HIS A 236 7.61 -20.15 19.06
CA HIS A 236 8.98 -20.28 19.59
C HIS A 236 9.94 -19.46 18.74
N GLU A 237 10.99 -18.92 19.36
CA GLU A 237 12.01 -18.11 18.64
C GLU A 237 12.75 -18.91 17.58
N ASP A 238 13.06 -20.18 17.86
CA ASP A 238 13.75 -21.09 16.95
C ASP A 238 12.89 -21.59 15.79
N ASN A 239 11.63 -21.19 15.70
CA ASN A 239 10.81 -21.52 14.54
C ASN A 239 11.23 -20.74 13.29
N ARG A 240 11.97 -19.62 13.43
CA ARG A 240 12.38 -18.75 12.31
C ARG A 240 13.89 -18.61 12.25
N HIS A 241 14.49 -18.93 11.11
CA HIS A 241 15.88 -18.69 10.76
C HIS A 241 15.99 -17.93 9.44
N GLY A 242 16.06 -16.58 9.52
CA GLY A 242 16.07 -15.73 8.34
C GLY A 242 14.75 -15.84 7.57
N GLU A 243 14.81 -16.32 6.33
CA GLU A 243 13.65 -16.54 5.45
C GLU A 243 13.02 -17.93 5.62
N HIS A 244 13.65 -18.80 6.38
CA HIS A 244 13.16 -20.14 6.62
C HIS A 244 12.35 -20.21 7.91
N PHE A 245 11.19 -20.85 7.85
CA PHE A 245 10.34 -21.13 9.00
C PHE A 245 10.14 -22.65 9.12
N GLU A 246 10.49 -23.20 10.28
CA GLU A 246 10.23 -24.60 10.63
C GLU A 246 9.64 -24.69 12.04
N CYS A 247 8.44 -25.22 12.18
CA CYS A 247 7.79 -25.34 13.47
C CYS A 247 8.41 -26.47 14.29
N GLN A 248 9.04 -26.16 15.41
CA GLN A 248 9.68 -27.12 16.30
C GLN A 248 8.69 -28.11 16.93
N LYS A 249 7.38 -27.85 16.86
CA LYS A 249 6.36 -28.76 17.42
C LYS A 249 5.77 -29.72 16.39
N CYS A 250 5.46 -29.23 15.18
CA CYS A 250 4.73 -30.03 14.19
C CYS A 250 5.50 -30.25 12.87
N GLY A 251 6.75 -29.73 12.77
CA GLY A 251 7.58 -29.88 11.57
C GLY A 251 7.06 -29.15 10.32
N TYR A 252 6.14 -28.19 10.50
CA TYR A 252 5.65 -27.41 9.36
C TYR A 252 6.75 -26.46 8.88
N GLU A 253 7.13 -26.62 7.61
CA GLU A 253 8.21 -25.89 6.96
C GLU A 253 7.68 -25.02 5.82
N VAL A 254 8.11 -23.75 5.74
CA VAL A 254 7.64 -22.78 4.74
C VAL A 254 8.53 -21.51 4.77
N ASN A 255 8.39 -20.63 3.77
CA ASN A 255 9.00 -19.31 3.84
C ASN A 255 8.46 -18.51 5.05
N ALA A 256 9.37 -17.85 5.79
CA ALA A 256 9.04 -17.16 7.05
C ALA A 256 8.11 -15.96 6.86
N ASP A 257 8.29 -15.19 5.78
CA ASP A 257 7.46 -14.02 5.50
C ASP A 257 6.06 -14.45 5.05
N TYR A 258 5.95 -15.55 4.29
CA TYR A 258 4.66 -16.15 3.97
C TYR A 258 3.94 -16.68 5.22
N ASN A 259 4.65 -17.33 6.14
CA ASN A 259 4.10 -17.72 7.43
C ASN A 259 3.62 -16.51 8.24
N GLY A 260 4.37 -15.38 8.17
CA GLY A 260 4.02 -14.10 8.76
C GLY A 260 2.71 -13.54 8.21
N ALA A 261 2.60 -13.46 6.89
CA ALA A 261 1.40 -13.01 6.19
C ALA A 261 0.14 -13.81 6.59
N LYS A 262 0.25 -15.13 6.67
CA LYS A 262 -0.83 -16.01 7.17
C LYS A 262 -1.19 -15.69 8.62
N ASN A 263 -0.21 -15.49 9.49
CA ASN A 263 -0.48 -15.19 10.90
C ASN A 263 -1.13 -13.81 11.09
N ILE A 264 -0.81 -12.83 10.24
CA ILE A 264 -1.46 -11.52 10.23
C ILE A 264 -2.95 -11.67 9.94
N GLY A 265 -3.30 -12.36 8.87
CA GLY A 265 -4.70 -12.66 8.53
C GLY A 265 -5.43 -13.47 9.59
N LEU A 266 -4.81 -14.55 10.11
CA LEU A 266 -5.37 -15.37 11.19
C LEU A 266 -5.60 -14.58 12.48
N ARG A 267 -4.74 -13.62 12.79
CA ARG A 267 -4.90 -12.74 13.97
C ARG A 267 -6.14 -11.87 13.84
N TYR A 268 -6.33 -11.27 12.67
CA TYR A 268 -7.53 -10.48 12.38
C TYR A 268 -8.78 -11.34 12.53
N ALA A 269 -8.81 -12.50 11.89
CA ALA A 269 -9.94 -13.41 11.94
C ALA A 269 -10.31 -13.80 13.38
N ARG A 270 -9.33 -14.15 14.22
CA ARG A 270 -9.55 -14.48 15.63
C ARG A 270 -10.08 -13.30 16.44
N LYS A 271 -9.50 -12.09 16.25
CA LYS A 271 -9.94 -10.87 16.94
C LYS A 271 -11.38 -10.53 16.61
N ARG A 272 -11.78 -10.67 15.35
CA ARG A 272 -13.14 -10.41 14.90
C ARG A 272 -14.13 -11.43 15.45
N THR A 273 -13.83 -12.71 15.33
CA THR A 273 -14.68 -13.79 15.87
C THR A 273 -14.89 -13.60 17.38
N HIS A 274 -13.86 -13.25 18.13
CA HIS A 274 -13.97 -12.96 19.56
C HIS A 274 -14.86 -11.75 19.83
N ARG A 275 -14.71 -10.65 19.04
CA ARG A 275 -15.51 -9.43 19.20
C ARG A 275 -16.98 -9.70 18.92
N LEU A 276 -17.31 -10.47 17.89
CA LEU A 276 -18.69 -10.84 17.54
C LEU A 276 -19.35 -11.69 18.62
N ARG A 277 -18.63 -12.64 19.24
CA ARG A 277 -19.15 -13.47 20.36
C ARG A 277 -19.37 -12.68 21.65
N SER A 278 -18.68 -11.57 21.85
CA SER A 278 -18.78 -10.72 23.04
C SER A 278 -19.81 -9.59 22.92
N SER A 279 -20.40 -9.36 21.75
CA SER A 279 -21.41 -8.32 21.51
C SER A 279 -22.81 -8.81 21.92
N PRO A 280 -23.54 -8.08 22.80
CA PRO A 280 -24.84 -8.54 23.34
C PRO A 280 -26.02 -8.50 22.33
N THR A 281 -25.80 -8.04 21.11
CA THR A 281 -26.82 -7.84 20.06
C THR A 281 -26.81 -8.86 18.94
N SER A 282 -25.89 -9.81 18.92
CA SER A 282 -25.83 -10.79 17.84
C SER A 282 -26.74 -11.98 18.15
N GLY A 283 -27.88 -12.06 17.43
CA GLY A 283 -28.55 -13.32 17.22
C GLY A 283 -27.59 -14.36 16.67
N SER A 284 -27.80 -15.61 16.98
CA SER A 284 -26.94 -16.78 16.74
C SER A 284 -26.59 -17.07 15.26
N GLY A 285 -25.97 -16.14 14.57
CA GLY A 285 -25.30 -16.38 13.30
C GLY A 285 -23.80 -16.58 13.57
N ASP A 286 -23.25 -17.70 13.19
CA ASP A 286 -21.80 -17.92 13.21
C ASP A 286 -21.16 -17.02 12.15
N ALA A 287 -20.60 -15.88 12.58
CA ALA A 287 -19.84 -15.01 11.69
C ALA A 287 -18.54 -15.73 11.27
N GLU A 288 -18.48 -16.13 10.03
CA GLU A 288 -17.38 -16.85 9.46
C GLU A 288 -16.35 -15.89 8.86
N VAL A 289 -15.12 -16.01 9.28
CA VAL A 289 -13.99 -15.24 8.72
C VAL A 289 -12.98 -16.20 8.14
N ASP A 290 -12.90 -16.21 6.82
CA ASP A 290 -11.98 -17.05 6.07
C ASP A 290 -10.67 -16.31 5.74
N LEU A 291 -9.55 -16.92 6.11
CA LEU A 291 -8.26 -16.50 5.59
C LEU A 291 -8.07 -17.07 4.19
N ARG A 292 -7.89 -16.21 3.19
CA ARG A 292 -7.55 -16.65 1.85
C ARG A 292 -6.10 -17.13 1.81
N ILE A 293 -5.95 -18.39 1.58
CA ILE A 293 -4.70 -19.10 1.32
C ILE A 293 -4.88 -19.73 -0.06
N THR A 294 -3.87 -19.71 -0.93
CA THR A 294 -3.95 -20.41 -2.22
C THR A 294 -4.42 -21.84 -1.98
N GLY A 295 -5.55 -22.19 -2.61
CA GLY A 295 -6.22 -23.47 -2.41
C GLY A 295 -5.34 -24.63 -2.84
N GLY A 296 -4.89 -25.36 -1.88
CA GLY A 296 -4.07 -26.54 -1.99
C GLY A 296 -3.31 -26.68 -0.69
N THR A 297 -3.22 -27.90 -0.18
CA THR A 297 -2.26 -28.25 0.85
C THR A 297 -0.88 -27.82 0.37
N LEU A 298 -0.38 -26.70 0.87
CA LEU A 298 0.98 -26.24 0.66
C LEU A 298 1.92 -27.24 1.31
N ASN A 299 2.17 -28.34 0.65
CA ASN A 299 3.30 -29.20 0.93
C ASN A 299 4.56 -28.39 0.58
N GLY A 300 5.56 -28.38 1.44
CA GLY A 300 6.74 -27.50 1.39
C GLY A 300 7.59 -27.50 0.11
N GLU A 301 7.18 -28.20 -0.96
CA GLU A 301 7.88 -28.24 -2.23
C GLU A 301 7.39 -27.24 -3.29
N SER A 302 6.24 -26.60 -3.13
CA SER A 302 5.62 -25.81 -4.19
C SER A 302 5.75 -24.28 -4.08
N HIS A 303 6.40 -23.74 -3.05
CA HIS A 303 6.59 -22.30 -2.87
C HIS A 303 8.05 -21.90 -2.73
N ARG A 304 8.84 -22.22 -3.74
CA ARG A 304 9.99 -21.37 -4.08
C ARG A 304 9.46 -20.16 -4.83
N PRO A 305 9.94 -18.93 -4.53
CA PRO A 305 9.62 -17.79 -5.35
C PRO A 305 9.97 -18.15 -6.80
N ILE A 306 9.02 -17.94 -7.71
CA ILE A 306 9.32 -17.99 -9.14
C ILE A 306 10.30 -16.84 -9.33
N ALA A 307 11.56 -17.16 -9.56
CA ALA A 307 12.55 -16.19 -9.96
C ALA A 307 12.03 -15.61 -11.28
N GLY A 308 11.53 -14.38 -11.24
CA GLY A 308 11.15 -13.66 -12.45
C GLY A 308 12.42 -13.41 -13.26
N ASP A 309 12.40 -13.84 -14.50
CA ASP A 309 13.37 -13.49 -15.54
C ASP A 309 13.42 -11.97 -15.81
#